data_d6bc78e8ba11e3a9f3a57d88a94e9ea5
#
_entry.id   d6bc78e8ba11e3a9f3a57d88a94e9ea5
#
_cell.length_a   1.000
_cell.length_b   1.000
_cell.length_c   1.000
_cell.angle_alpha   90.00
_cell.angle_beta   90.00
_cell.angle_gamma   90.00
#
_symmetry.space_group_name_H-M   'P 1'
#
loop_
_entity.id
_entity.type
_entity.pdbx_description
1 polymer ?
#
loop_
_entity_poly.entity_id
_entity_poly.type
_entity_poly.pdbx_seq_one_letter_code
_entity_poly.pdbx_strand_id
1 'polypeptide(L)'
;VKNQALKERLAEASLRQYFISKAPIIIVACGFPDNCYSRMGNYMKSWAVDVACAVEHLMLQAEEEGLGTCWIGAFEEMEVKALLNIPENVKVLALTPLGYPDEEPRYRPRKELEEIVSYDKY
;
A
#
# COMPACT_ATOMS: atom_id res chain seq x y z
N VAL A 1 -11.79 -3.98 2.40
CA VAL A 1 -13.04 -3.83 1.65
C VAL A 1 -13.36 -5.14 0.95
N LYS A 2 -14.59 -5.68 1.16
CA LYS A 2 -15.06 -6.94 0.55
C LYS A 2 -16.25 -6.72 -0.40
N ASN A 3 -17.00 -5.61 -0.20
CA ASN A 3 -18.16 -5.30 -1.05
C ASN A 3 -17.73 -5.05 -2.50
N GLN A 4 -18.32 -5.77 -3.46
CA GLN A 4 -17.91 -5.73 -4.87
C GLN A 4 -18.07 -4.34 -5.49
N ALA A 5 -19.20 -3.68 -5.25
CA ALA A 5 -19.44 -2.35 -5.80
C ALA A 5 -18.45 -1.30 -5.25
N LEU A 6 -18.07 -1.41 -3.97
CA LEU A 6 -17.03 -0.54 -3.40
C LEU A 6 -15.65 -0.85 -3.99
N LYS A 7 -15.31 -2.13 -4.24
CA LYS A 7 -14.03 -2.51 -4.86
C LYS A 7 -13.92 -1.96 -6.28
N GLU A 8 -14.99 -2.00 -7.06
CA GLU A 8 -15.04 -1.43 -8.41
C GLU A 8 -14.82 0.08 -8.39
N ARG A 9 -15.48 0.80 -7.47
CA ARG A 9 -15.27 2.23 -7.30
C ARG A 9 -13.87 2.58 -6.80
N LEU A 10 -13.30 1.77 -5.92
CA LEU A 10 -11.90 1.92 -5.50
C LEU A 10 -10.93 1.71 -6.67
N ALA A 11 -11.20 0.74 -7.54
CA ALA A 11 -10.40 0.53 -8.75
C ALA A 11 -10.46 1.74 -9.69
N GLU A 12 -11.63 2.38 -9.81
CA GLU A 12 -11.81 3.62 -10.57
C GLU A 12 -11.03 4.77 -9.94
N ALA A 13 -11.16 4.99 -8.64
CA ALA A 13 -10.40 5.98 -7.87
C ALA A 13 -8.88 5.71 -7.88
N SER A 14 -8.48 4.48 -8.16
CA SER A 14 -7.06 4.06 -8.33
C SER A 14 -6.60 4.18 -9.79
N LEU A 15 -6.93 5.28 -10.46
CA LEU A 15 -6.57 5.56 -11.86
C LEU A 15 -6.99 4.43 -12.81
N ARG A 16 -8.16 3.85 -12.58
CA ARG A 16 -8.76 2.78 -13.40
C ARG A 16 -7.95 1.46 -13.40
N GLN A 17 -7.28 1.16 -12.29
CA GLN A 17 -6.60 -0.11 -12.10
C GLN A 17 -7.62 -1.22 -11.77
N TYR A 18 -8.45 -1.60 -12.73
CA TYR A 18 -9.59 -2.49 -12.52
C TYR A 18 -9.23 -3.91 -12.04
N PHE A 19 -7.98 -4.33 -12.21
CA PHE A 19 -7.54 -5.64 -11.73
C PHE A 19 -7.70 -5.78 -10.21
N ILE A 20 -7.57 -4.68 -9.43
CA ILE A 20 -7.68 -4.73 -7.97
C ILE A 20 -9.09 -5.12 -7.49
N SER A 21 -10.13 -4.82 -8.28
CA SER A 21 -11.51 -5.17 -7.94
C SER A 21 -11.83 -6.66 -8.11
N LYS A 22 -10.98 -7.41 -8.84
CA LYS A 22 -11.12 -8.86 -9.01
C LYS A 22 -10.71 -9.64 -7.76
N ALA A 23 -9.82 -9.08 -6.96
CA ALA A 23 -9.39 -9.71 -5.71
C ALA A 23 -10.56 -9.85 -4.72
N PRO A 24 -10.60 -10.89 -3.89
CA PRO A 24 -11.61 -11.06 -2.85
C PRO A 24 -11.67 -9.86 -1.90
N ILE A 25 -10.52 -9.27 -1.59
CA ILE A 25 -10.38 -8.19 -0.60
C ILE A 25 -9.48 -7.09 -1.19
N ILE A 26 -9.82 -5.82 -0.92
CA ILE A 26 -8.91 -4.70 -1.02
C ILE A 26 -8.65 -4.18 0.40
N ILE A 27 -7.39 -4.16 0.82
CA ILE A 27 -6.92 -3.54 2.05
C ILE A 27 -6.61 -2.08 1.74
N VAL A 28 -7.07 -1.18 2.60
CA VAL A 28 -6.80 0.26 2.52
C VAL A 28 -6.00 0.65 3.75
N ALA A 29 -4.75 1.01 3.55
CA ALA A 29 -3.81 1.31 4.62
C ALA A 29 -3.87 2.79 4.97
N CYS A 30 -4.26 3.05 6.22
CA CYS A 30 -4.48 4.40 6.74
C CYS A 30 -3.50 4.74 7.86
N GLY A 31 -3.11 6.00 7.95
CA GLY A 31 -2.26 6.53 8.99
C GLY A 31 -2.84 7.78 9.67
N PHE A 32 -2.32 8.07 10.85
CA PHE A 32 -2.74 9.20 11.69
C PHE A 32 -1.60 10.20 11.84
N PRO A 33 -1.47 11.23 10.95
CA PRO A 33 -0.37 12.18 10.98
C PRO A 33 -0.21 12.97 12.28
N ASP A 34 -1.31 13.09 13.04
CA ASP A 34 -1.29 13.81 14.32
C ASP A 34 -1.01 12.91 15.53
N ASN A 35 -1.00 11.58 15.31
CA ASN A 35 -0.69 10.60 16.35
C ASN A 35 0.45 9.67 15.91
N CYS A 36 1.62 10.25 15.65
CA CYS A 36 2.82 9.54 15.25
C CYS A 36 4.06 10.25 15.77
N TYR A 37 5.22 9.64 15.65
CA TYR A 37 6.47 10.31 16.02
C TYR A 37 6.75 11.49 15.07
N SER A 38 6.88 12.69 15.64
CA SER A 38 6.89 13.95 14.87
C SER A 38 8.28 14.42 14.43
N ARG A 39 9.35 13.76 14.85
CA ARG A 39 10.75 14.22 14.68
C ARG A 39 11.65 13.17 14.04
N MET A 40 11.13 12.40 13.12
CA MET A 40 11.91 11.42 12.36
C MET A 40 12.95 12.14 11.49
N GLY A 41 14.23 11.84 11.71
CA GLY A 41 15.34 12.55 11.07
C GLY A 41 15.35 14.08 11.34
N ASN A 42 14.52 14.56 12.27
CA ASN A 42 14.26 15.95 12.59
C ASN A 42 13.64 16.78 11.44
N TYR A 43 13.11 16.15 10.39
CA TYR A 43 12.51 16.82 9.23
C TYR A 43 11.13 16.27 8.80
N MET A 44 10.68 15.13 9.31
CA MET A 44 9.40 14.55 8.91
C MET A 44 8.67 13.85 10.06
N LYS A 45 7.36 13.66 9.89
CA LYS A 45 6.52 12.81 10.75
C LYS A 45 6.62 11.35 10.28
N SER A 46 6.59 10.38 11.19
CA SER A 46 6.80 8.95 10.88
C SER A 46 5.60 8.24 10.27
N TRP A 47 4.40 8.82 10.31
CA TRP A 47 3.14 8.11 9.97
C TRP A 47 3.19 7.32 8.65
N ALA A 48 3.79 7.89 7.60
CA ALA A 48 3.88 7.22 6.31
C ALA A 48 4.83 6.03 6.35
N VAL A 49 5.93 6.16 7.08
CA VAL A 49 6.91 5.09 7.27
C VAL A 49 6.33 3.97 8.14
N ASP A 50 5.63 4.33 9.23
CA ASP A 50 4.97 3.36 10.12
C ASP A 50 3.95 2.52 9.35
N VAL A 51 3.10 3.16 8.54
CA VAL A 51 2.12 2.47 7.70
C VAL A 51 2.80 1.64 6.62
N ALA A 52 3.86 2.17 5.98
CA ALA A 52 4.60 1.44 4.95
C ALA A 52 5.23 0.16 5.52
N CYS A 53 5.87 0.23 6.70
CA CYS A 53 6.41 -0.95 7.37
C CYS A 53 5.32 -1.99 7.68
N ALA A 54 4.17 -1.55 8.17
CA ALA A 54 3.06 -2.46 8.47
C ALA A 54 2.51 -3.15 7.22
N VAL A 55 2.37 -2.40 6.11
CA VAL A 55 1.90 -2.95 4.83
C VAL A 55 2.93 -3.91 4.24
N GLU A 56 4.22 -3.59 4.31
CA GLU A 56 5.30 -4.47 3.83
C GLU A 56 5.30 -5.81 4.58
N HIS A 57 5.20 -5.78 5.91
CA HIS A 57 5.07 -7.01 6.70
C HIS A 57 3.83 -7.82 6.33
N LEU A 58 2.70 -7.16 6.07
CA LEU A 58 1.48 -7.82 5.60
C LEU A 58 1.71 -8.48 4.23
N MET A 59 2.38 -7.81 3.31
CA MET A 59 2.66 -8.34 1.97
C MET A 59 3.60 -9.54 2.03
N LEU A 60 4.65 -9.48 2.88
CA LEU A 60 5.56 -10.60 3.10
C LEU A 60 4.83 -11.80 3.73
N GLN A 61 3.97 -11.56 4.71
CA GLN A 61 3.16 -12.62 5.31
C GLN A 61 2.17 -13.22 4.31
N ALA A 62 1.57 -12.39 3.44
CA ALA A 62 0.67 -12.87 2.40
C ALA A 62 1.39 -13.81 1.42
N GLU A 63 2.61 -13.47 1.01
CA GLU A 63 3.45 -14.32 0.15
C GLU A 63 3.75 -15.67 0.82
N GLU A 64 4.10 -15.67 2.11
CA GLU A 64 4.34 -16.90 2.89
C GLU A 64 3.10 -17.81 2.96
N GLU A 65 1.90 -17.21 2.96
CA GLU A 65 0.61 -17.92 2.93
C GLU A 65 0.14 -18.29 1.51
N GLY A 66 0.96 -18.06 0.48
CA GLY A 66 0.62 -18.32 -0.92
C GLY A 66 -0.43 -17.36 -1.48
N LEU A 67 -0.57 -16.17 -0.90
CA LEU A 67 -1.48 -15.12 -1.36
C LEU A 67 -0.72 -14.04 -2.16
N GLY A 68 -1.36 -13.52 -3.19
CA GLY A 68 -0.87 -12.42 -4.00
C GLY A 68 -1.31 -11.07 -3.46
N THR A 69 -0.41 -10.09 -3.57
CA THR A 69 -0.65 -8.69 -3.25
C THR A 69 -0.04 -7.78 -4.31
N CYS A 70 -0.43 -6.51 -4.32
CA CYS A 70 0.19 -5.49 -5.15
C CYS A 70 0.10 -4.13 -4.45
N TRP A 71 1.23 -3.45 -4.29
CA TRP A 71 1.24 -2.09 -3.74
C TRP A 71 0.63 -1.09 -4.73
N ILE A 72 -0.51 -0.50 -4.39
CA ILE A 72 -1.16 0.55 -5.16
C ILE A 72 -0.90 1.88 -4.46
N GLY A 73 -0.03 2.69 -5.05
CA GLY A 73 0.26 4.05 -4.61
C GLY A 73 -0.37 5.13 -5.52
N ALA A 74 -0.91 4.72 -6.66
CA ALA A 74 -1.54 5.62 -7.62
C ALA A 74 -3.06 5.59 -7.47
N PHE A 75 -3.60 6.57 -6.74
CA PHE A 75 -5.05 6.72 -6.48
C PHE A 75 -5.38 8.17 -6.09
N GLU A 76 -6.64 8.55 -6.23
CA GLU A 76 -7.18 9.83 -5.78
C GLU A 76 -7.65 9.71 -4.32
N GLU A 77 -6.83 10.20 -3.37
CA GLU A 77 -7.08 10.05 -1.93
C GLU A 77 -8.46 10.54 -1.52
N MET A 78 -8.88 11.70 -2.02
CA MET A 78 -10.16 12.30 -1.66
C MET A 78 -11.35 11.44 -2.08
N GLU A 79 -11.26 10.78 -3.22
CA GLU A 79 -12.29 9.85 -3.70
C GLU A 79 -12.33 8.59 -2.82
N VAL A 80 -11.17 8.01 -2.50
CA VAL A 80 -11.08 6.85 -1.59
C VAL A 80 -11.67 7.18 -0.22
N LYS A 81 -11.36 8.36 0.32
CA LYS A 81 -11.89 8.81 1.61
C LYS A 81 -13.40 9.00 1.57
N ALA A 82 -13.92 9.62 0.52
CA ALA A 82 -15.36 9.81 0.34
C ALA A 82 -16.10 8.47 0.21
N LEU A 83 -15.55 7.52 -0.54
CA LEU A 83 -16.11 6.17 -0.74
C LEU A 83 -16.23 5.37 0.56
N LEU A 84 -15.26 5.52 1.44
CA LEU A 84 -15.13 4.70 2.65
C LEU A 84 -15.47 5.45 3.94
N ASN A 85 -15.90 6.71 3.84
CA ASN A 85 -16.17 7.60 4.97
C ASN A 85 -14.95 7.75 5.90
N ILE A 86 -13.75 7.85 5.33
CA ILE A 86 -12.51 8.04 6.10
C ILE A 86 -12.42 9.51 6.53
N PRO A 87 -12.22 9.81 7.83
CA PRO A 87 -12.13 11.18 8.33
C PRO A 87 -10.99 12.00 7.70
N GLU A 88 -11.14 13.31 7.67
CA GLU A 88 -10.13 14.22 7.06
C GLU A 88 -8.75 14.12 7.69
N ASN A 89 -8.68 13.95 9.00
CA ASN A 89 -7.43 13.83 9.75
C ASN A 89 -6.71 12.47 9.58
N VAL A 90 -7.34 11.52 8.91
CA VAL A 90 -6.74 10.23 8.55
C VAL A 90 -6.23 10.29 7.12
N LYS A 91 -5.02 9.80 6.87
CA LYS A 91 -4.41 9.74 5.54
C LYS A 91 -4.40 8.32 5.01
N VAL A 92 -4.69 8.17 3.72
CA VAL A 92 -4.57 6.90 3.01
C VAL A 92 -3.18 6.86 2.38
N LEU A 93 -2.38 5.84 2.71
CA LEU A 93 -1.03 5.68 2.16
C LEU A 93 -1.01 4.78 0.94
N ALA A 94 -1.72 3.67 1.01
CA ALA A 94 -1.72 2.66 -0.05
C ALA A 94 -3.00 1.83 -0.02
N LEU A 95 -3.31 1.22 -1.16
CA LEU A 95 -4.25 0.12 -1.24
C LEU A 95 -3.48 -1.14 -1.67
N THR A 96 -3.95 -2.31 -1.28
CA THR A 96 -3.46 -3.58 -1.83
C THR A 96 -4.59 -4.58 -2.01
N PRO A 97 -4.77 -5.13 -3.23
CA PRO A 97 -5.61 -6.30 -3.41
C PRO A 97 -4.98 -7.50 -2.68
N LEU A 98 -5.80 -8.36 -2.13
CA LEU A 98 -5.36 -9.58 -1.47
C LEU A 98 -6.22 -10.75 -1.94
N GLY A 99 -5.58 -11.80 -2.43
CA GLY A 99 -6.24 -13.02 -2.91
C GLY A 99 -5.24 -14.02 -3.43
N TYR A 100 -5.70 -15.15 -3.93
CA TYR A 100 -4.81 -16.10 -4.62
C TYR A 100 -4.33 -15.49 -5.93
N PRO A 101 -3.01 -15.60 -6.26
CA PRO A 101 -2.46 -15.04 -7.49
C PRO A 101 -3.06 -15.75 -8.73
N ASP A 102 -3.39 -14.98 -9.75
CA ASP A 102 -3.92 -15.42 -11.04
C ASP A 102 -2.87 -15.29 -12.18
N GLU A 103 -1.68 -14.84 -11.82
CA GLU A 103 -0.54 -14.72 -12.73
C GLU A 103 0.78 -14.95 -12.00
N GLU A 104 1.81 -15.37 -12.74
CA GLU A 104 3.18 -15.36 -12.22
C GLU A 104 3.80 -13.98 -12.43
N PRO A 105 4.39 -13.38 -11.38
CA PRO A 105 5.05 -12.08 -11.49
C PRO A 105 6.19 -12.14 -12.50
N ARG A 106 6.24 -11.18 -13.42
CA ARG A 106 7.39 -11.05 -14.32
C ARG A 106 8.64 -10.67 -13.52
N TYR A 107 9.72 -11.41 -13.73
CA TYR A 107 11.01 -11.03 -13.16
C TYR A 107 11.39 -9.61 -13.61
N ARG A 108 11.72 -8.78 -12.64
CA ARG A 108 12.31 -7.46 -12.86
C ARG A 108 13.71 -7.47 -12.28
N PRO A 109 14.74 -7.11 -13.05
CA PRO A 109 16.11 -7.07 -12.53
C PRO A 109 16.21 -6.13 -11.33
N ARG A 110 17.08 -6.48 -10.41
CA ARG A 110 17.47 -5.66 -9.26
C ARG A 110 18.90 -5.21 -9.45
N LYS A 111 19.25 -4.11 -8.82
CA LYS A 111 20.65 -3.69 -8.70
C LYS A 111 21.42 -4.71 -7.88
N GLU A 112 22.71 -4.86 -8.18
CA GLU A 112 23.59 -5.67 -7.34
C GLU A 112 23.77 -5.01 -5.97
N LEU A 113 24.09 -5.82 -4.96
CA LEU A 113 24.23 -5.31 -3.58
C LEU A 113 25.30 -4.22 -3.47
N GLU A 114 26.38 -4.36 -4.22
CA GLU A 114 27.50 -3.41 -4.27
C GLU A 114 27.10 -2.03 -4.83
N GLU A 115 26.01 -1.98 -5.60
CA GLU A 115 25.48 -0.71 -6.13
C GLU A 115 24.58 0.04 -5.14
N ILE A 116 24.10 -0.64 -4.10
CA ILE A 116 23.10 -0.10 -3.17
C ILE A 116 23.54 -0.12 -1.70
N VAL A 117 24.66 -0.78 -1.40
CA VAL A 117 25.20 -0.88 -0.04
C VAL A 117 26.55 -0.17 0.02
N SER A 118 26.70 0.73 0.97
CA SER A 118 27.97 1.38 1.30
C SER A 118 28.36 1.01 2.73
N TYR A 119 29.66 0.87 2.97
CA TYR A 119 30.24 0.56 4.29
C TYR A 119 30.94 1.81 4.84
N ASP A 120 30.62 2.18 6.08
CA ASP A 120 31.18 3.30 6.86
C ASP A 120 30.87 4.69 6.27
N LYS A 121 30.99 4.87 4.97
CA LYS A 121 30.71 6.14 4.25
C LYS A 121 29.97 5.85 2.96
N TYR A 122 29.15 6.84 2.57
CA TYR A 122 28.48 6.83 1.27
C TYR A 122 29.47 7.12 0.16
#